data_9784bcf39a5ae1135f19552492b4c25d
#
_entry.id   9784bcf39a5ae1135f19552492b4c25d
#
_cell.length_a   1.000
_cell.length_b   1.000
_cell.length_c   1.000
_cell.angle_alpha   90.00
_cell.angle_beta   90.00
_cell.angle_gamma   90.00
#
_symmetry.space_group_name_H-M   'P 1'
#
loop_
_entity.id
_entity.type
_entity.pdbx_description
1 polymer ?
#
loop_
_entity_poly.entity_id
_entity_poly.type
_entity_poly.pdbx_seq_one_letter_code
_entity_poly.pdbx_strand_id
1 'polypeptide(L)'
;MIFNLQAVEQHTGKKITGAIHVGAFLGEELSQYRALGLTNTVLFEPQKNLYDIVNSKCMFDEKVFNVALGSEECAKEMFISDREGGVTNGAGASSSLLQPKKHLTEHPEVTFPSKESISVKRFDKFASKNDFLLDEHNFLNIDVQGYELEVLKGMGEYLDRIDIIIAE
;
A
#
# COMPACT_ATOMS: atom_id res chain seq x y z
N MET A 1 -5.56 7.39 2.81
CA MET A 1 -5.92 8.34 3.93
C MET A 1 -4.73 9.25 4.24
N ILE A 2 -4.93 10.57 4.36
CA ILE A 2 -3.85 11.53 4.64
C ILE A 2 -3.72 11.73 6.15
N PHE A 3 -2.62 11.26 6.75
CA PHE A 3 -2.33 11.41 8.18
C PHE A 3 -1.35 12.55 8.43
N ASN A 4 -1.46 13.18 9.58
CA ASN A 4 -0.39 14.04 10.07
C ASN A 4 0.70 13.20 10.74
N LEU A 5 1.68 12.76 9.96
CA LEU A 5 2.76 11.88 10.43
C LEU A 5 3.64 12.53 11.52
N GLN A 6 3.79 13.86 11.52
CA GLN A 6 4.49 14.56 12.60
C GLN A 6 3.72 14.43 13.92
N ALA A 7 2.38 14.49 13.88
CA ALA A 7 1.56 14.24 15.08
C ALA A 7 1.67 12.78 15.54
N VAL A 8 1.80 11.82 14.61
CA VAL A 8 2.03 10.40 14.94
C VAL A 8 3.36 10.23 15.66
N GLU A 9 4.46 10.84 15.16
CA GLU A 9 5.77 10.83 15.84
C GLU A 9 5.68 11.43 17.24
N GLN A 10 5.00 12.57 17.38
CA GLN A 10 4.84 13.23 18.69
C GLN A 10 4.04 12.37 19.68
N HIS A 11 2.98 11.72 19.20
CA HIS A 11 2.12 10.88 20.04
C HIS A 11 2.81 9.59 20.49
N THR A 12 3.56 8.96 19.59
CA THR A 12 4.23 7.67 19.83
C THR A 12 5.59 7.83 20.50
N GLY A 13 6.22 9.01 20.40
CA GLY A 13 7.61 9.24 20.78
C GLY A 13 8.63 8.52 19.89
N LYS A 14 8.17 7.96 18.76
CA LYS A 14 9.00 7.23 17.79
C LYS A 14 9.22 8.09 16.56
N LYS A 15 10.47 8.16 16.10
CA LYS A 15 10.80 8.84 14.84
C LYS A 15 10.62 7.86 13.68
N ILE A 16 9.95 8.30 12.62
CA ILE A 16 9.85 7.54 11.37
C ILE A 16 11.15 7.74 10.58
N THR A 17 11.81 6.64 10.22
CA THR A 17 13.09 6.63 9.49
C THR A 17 12.95 6.18 8.05
N GLY A 18 11.95 5.37 7.73
CA GLY A 18 11.60 4.94 6.38
C GLY A 18 10.21 4.32 6.37
N ALA A 19 9.57 4.33 5.21
CA ALA A 19 8.18 3.91 5.04
C ALA A 19 8.06 2.70 4.11
N ILE A 20 7.24 1.73 4.52
CA ILE A 20 6.68 0.69 3.66
C ILE A 20 5.20 1.01 3.49
N HIS A 21 4.75 1.25 2.26
CA HIS A 21 3.36 1.59 1.95
C HIS A 21 2.74 0.53 1.04
N VAL A 22 1.71 -0.12 1.52
CA VAL A 22 1.00 -1.20 0.82
C VAL A 22 -0.38 -0.72 0.41
N GLY A 23 -0.64 -0.68 -0.91
CA GLY A 23 -1.83 -0.06 -1.49
C GLY A 23 -1.60 1.42 -1.77
N ALA A 24 -0.63 1.73 -2.64
CA ALA A 24 -0.20 3.11 -2.85
C ALA A 24 -1.17 3.97 -3.65
N PHE A 25 -2.12 3.37 -4.35
CA PHE A 25 -3.11 4.04 -5.20
C PHE A 25 -2.47 5.08 -6.13
N LEU A 26 -2.65 6.37 -5.87
CA LEU A 26 -2.04 7.48 -6.63
C LEU A 26 -0.75 8.02 -6.00
N GLY A 27 -0.29 7.45 -4.89
CA GLY A 27 0.91 7.92 -4.17
C GLY A 27 0.72 9.29 -3.53
N GLU A 28 -0.47 9.57 -3.00
CA GLU A 28 -0.80 10.87 -2.39
C GLU A 28 0.03 11.14 -1.14
N GLU A 29 0.38 10.08 -0.39
CA GLU A 29 1.19 10.13 0.83
C GLU A 29 2.67 10.43 0.59
N LEU A 30 3.19 10.28 -0.65
CA LEU A 30 4.59 10.61 -0.97
C LEU A 30 4.97 12.02 -0.54
N SER A 31 4.04 12.97 -0.68
CA SER A 31 4.28 14.36 -0.26
C SER A 31 4.53 14.49 1.25
N GLN A 32 3.83 13.66 2.06
CA GLN A 32 3.98 13.65 3.51
C GLN A 32 5.29 12.96 3.94
N TYR A 33 5.65 11.84 3.28
CA TYR A 33 6.93 11.17 3.51
C TYR A 33 8.10 12.09 3.24
N ARG A 34 8.07 12.81 2.12
CA ARG A 34 9.07 13.85 1.77
C ARG A 34 9.10 15.01 2.77
N ALA A 35 7.94 15.43 3.26
CA ALA A 35 7.87 16.52 4.26
C ALA A 35 8.49 16.12 5.61
N LEU A 36 8.52 14.82 5.95
CA LEU A 36 9.27 14.28 7.08
C LEU A 36 10.78 14.11 6.80
N GLY A 37 11.22 14.33 5.56
CA GLY A 37 12.59 14.11 5.13
C GLY A 37 12.92 12.64 4.89
N LEU A 38 11.92 11.77 4.69
CA LEU A 38 12.16 10.36 4.37
C LEU A 38 12.69 10.27 2.94
N THR A 39 13.81 9.59 2.78
CA THR A 39 14.40 9.23 1.48
C THR A 39 14.16 7.75 1.16
N ASN A 40 13.94 6.93 2.18
CA ASN A 40 13.71 5.49 2.05
C ASN A 40 12.21 5.19 2.10
N THR A 41 11.57 5.13 0.93
CA THR A 41 10.15 4.80 0.82
C THR A 41 9.96 3.70 -0.20
N VAL A 42 9.29 2.63 0.22
CA VAL A 42 8.96 1.49 -0.64
C VAL A 42 7.44 1.36 -0.71
N LEU A 43 6.91 1.38 -1.94
CA LEU A 43 5.48 1.33 -2.20
C LEU A 43 5.12 0.06 -2.97
N PHE A 44 3.91 -0.43 -2.75
CA PHE A 44 3.35 -1.58 -3.45
C PHE A 44 1.98 -1.20 -4.02
N GLU A 45 1.84 -1.33 -5.34
CA GLU A 45 0.58 -1.04 -6.05
C GLU A 45 0.34 -2.12 -7.12
N PRO A 46 -0.66 -2.98 -6.92
CA PRO A 46 -0.91 -4.10 -7.83
C PRO A 46 -1.52 -3.69 -9.16
N GLN A 47 -2.34 -2.64 -9.22
CA GLN A 47 -2.99 -2.19 -10.46
C GLN A 47 -1.96 -1.51 -11.37
N LYS A 48 -1.74 -2.08 -12.57
CA LYS A 48 -0.66 -1.64 -13.47
C LYS A 48 -0.76 -0.16 -13.86
N ASN A 49 -1.96 0.34 -14.14
CA ASN A 49 -2.20 1.74 -14.48
C ASN A 49 -1.87 2.69 -13.33
N LEU A 50 -2.22 2.32 -12.10
CA LEU A 50 -1.91 3.10 -10.89
C LEU A 50 -0.42 3.02 -10.55
N TYR A 51 0.17 1.83 -10.65
CA TYR A 51 1.62 1.64 -10.53
C TYR A 51 2.39 2.59 -11.45
N ASP A 52 2.02 2.70 -12.73
CA ASP A 52 2.69 3.57 -13.68
C ASP A 52 2.60 5.04 -13.27
N ILE A 53 1.46 5.46 -12.73
CA ILE A 53 1.27 6.82 -12.18
C ILE A 53 2.19 7.05 -10.98
N VAL A 54 2.20 6.13 -10.00
CA VAL A 54 3.04 6.24 -8.80
C VAL A 54 4.52 6.23 -9.18
N ASN A 55 4.92 5.30 -10.07
CA ASN A 55 6.30 5.19 -10.53
C ASN A 55 6.81 6.48 -11.20
N SER A 56 5.93 7.18 -11.94
CA SER A 56 6.27 8.48 -12.54
C SER A 56 6.47 9.61 -11.52
N LYS A 57 5.93 9.45 -10.31
CA LYS A 57 6.05 10.42 -9.21
C LYS A 57 7.21 10.12 -8.26
N CYS A 58 7.73 8.88 -8.27
CA CYS A 58 8.84 8.49 -7.41
C CYS A 58 10.11 9.29 -7.73
N MET A 59 10.82 9.69 -6.68
CA MET A 59 12.07 10.45 -6.74
C MET A 59 13.16 9.71 -5.97
N PHE A 60 14.41 9.85 -6.42
CA PHE A 60 15.62 9.36 -5.72
C PHE A 60 15.49 7.89 -5.28
N ASP A 61 15.46 7.64 -3.96
CA ASP A 61 15.43 6.31 -3.36
C ASP A 61 14.01 5.77 -3.10
N GLU A 62 12.98 6.48 -3.57
CA GLU A 62 11.61 5.98 -3.55
C GLU A 62 11.44 4.88 -4.60
N LYS A 63 10.86 3.76 -4.20
CA LYS A 63 10.63 2.62 -5.08
C LYS A 63 9.19 2.19 -5.03
N VAL A 64 8.60 1.86 -6.16
CA VAL A 64 7.27 1.23 -6.23
C VAL A 64 7.37 -0.10 -6.96
N PHE A 65 6.59 -1.09 -6.51
CA PHE A 65 6.55 -2.42 -7.09
C PHE A 65 5.12 -2.79 -7.51
N ASN A 66 4.99 -3.32 -8.72
CA ASN A 66 3.71 -3.74 -9.28
C ASN A 66 3.33 -5.15 -8.81
N VAL A 67 3.09 -5.29 -7.52
CA VAL A 67 2.63 -6.52 -6.86
C VAL A 67 1.72 -6.16 -5.69
N ALA A 68 0.81 -7.07 -5.33
CA ALA A 68 0.14 -7.05 -4.05
C ALA A 68 0.98 -7.78 -2.99
N LEU A 69 0.81 -7.41 -1.73
CA LEU A 69 1.36 -8.16 -0.62
C LEU A 69 0.29 -9.00 0.06
N GLY A 70 0.69 -10.15 0.60
CA GLY A 70 -0.20 -11.06 1.32
C GLY A 70 0.54 -12.21 1.97
N SER A 71 -0.21 -13.14 2.57
CA SER A 71 0.34 -14.27 3.34
C SER A 71 0.92 -15.40 2.49
N GLU A 72 0.73 -15.39 1.17
CA GLU A 72 1.17 -16.44 0.25
C GLU A 72 1.69 -15.86 -1.07
N GLU A 73 2.50 -16.64 -1.80
CA GLU A 73 2.96 -16.27 -3.15
C GLU A 73 2.08 -16.97 -4.19
N CYS A 74 1.21 -16.21 -4.84
CA CYS A 74 0.26 -16.73 -5.82
C CYS A 74 -0.22 -15.66 -6.80
N ALA A 75 -1.00 -16.06 -7.79
CA ALA A 75 -1.84 -15.15 -8.57
C ALA A 75 -3.26 -15.17 -7.97
N LYS A 76 -3.85 -13.99 -7.79
CA LYS A 76 -5.24 -13.83 -7.33
C LYS A 76 -6.00 -12.87 -8.24
N GLU A 77 -7.31 -13.09 -8.35
CA GLU A 77 -8.20 -12.11 -8.96
C GLU A 77 -8.44 -10.94 -7.98
N MET A 78 -8.19 -9.73 -8.45
CA MET A 78 -8.52 -8.50 -7.77
C MET A 78 -9.78 -7.91 -8.39
N PHE A 79 -10.76 -7.56 -7.58
CA PHE A 79 -11.95 -6.84 -8.00
C PHE A 79 -11.59 -5.37 -8.19
N ILE A 80 -11.70 -4.87 -9.41
CA ILE A 80 -11.32 -3.50 -9.74
C ILE A 80 -12.54 -2.59 -9.57
N SER A 81 -12.40 -1.63 -8.68
CA SER A 81 -13.43 -0.63 -8.45
C SER A 81 -13.42 0.43 -9.53
N ASP A 82 -14.61 0.92 -9.86
CA ASP A 82 -14.81 2.05 -10.76
C ASP A 82 -15.81 3.04 -10.16
N ARG A 83 -15.64 4.29 -10.54
CA ARG A 83 -16.47 5.40 -10.08
C ARG A 83 -16.59 6.42 -11.20
N GLU A 84 -17.77 7.05 -11.33
CA GLU A 84 -17.98 8.12 -12.29
C GLU A 84 -16.97 9.25 -12.09
N GLY A 85 -16.32 9.70 -13.17
CA GLY A 85 -15.23 10.67 -13.15
C GLY A 85 -13.83 10.05 -13.18
N GLY A 86 -13.71 8.73 -13.16
CA GLY A 86 -12.46 8.01 -13.35
C GLY A 86 -11.50 8.11 -12.15
N VAL A 87 -10.21 7.88 -12.40
CA VAL A 87 -9.17 7.77 -11.36
C VAL A 87 -9.07 9.02 -10.49
N THR A 88 -9.25 10.21 -11.06
CA THR A 88 -9.22 11.49 -10.31
C THR A 88 -10.40 11.63 -9.33
N ASN A 89 -11.46 10.83 -9.51
CA ASN A 89 -12.60 10.75 -8.61
C ASN A 89 -12.64 9.44 -7.79
N GLY A 90 -11.51 8.74 -7.68
CA GLY A 90 -11.35 7.57 -6.85
C GLY A 90 -11.65 6.22 -7.52
N ALA A 91 -11.80 6.17 -8.85
CA ALA A 91 -11.83 4.88 -9.54
C ALA A 91 -10.54 4.11 -9.28
N GLY A 92 -10.64 2.83 -8.87
CA GLY A 92 -9.52 2.00 -8.45
C GLY A 92 -9.22 2.03 -6.96
N ALA A 93 -9.60 3.09 -6.23
CA ALA A 93 -9.26 3.26 -4.81
C ALA A 93 -9.86 2.19 -3.89
N SER A 94 -11.05 1.69 -4.21
CA SER A 94 -11.74 0.63 -3.43
C SER A 94 -11.48 -0.77 -3.99
N SER A 95 -10.50 -0.95 -4.89
CA SER A 95 -10.17 -2.25 -5.44
C SER A 95 -9.61 -3.17 -4.36
N SER A 96 -10.01 -4.45 -4.39
CA SER A 96 -9.64 -5.39 -3.33
C SER A 96 -9.44 -6.81 -3.86
N LEU A 97 -8.57 -7.58 -3.20
CA LEU A 97 -8.45 -9.02 -3.36
C LEU A 97 -9.59 -9.80 -2.70
N LEU A 98 -10.42 -9.11 -1.91
CA LEU A 98 -11.63 -9.67 -1.33
C LEU A 98 -12.84 -9.34 -2.19
N GLN A 99 -13.79 -10.27 -2.22
CA GLN A 99 -15.06 -10.02 -2.91
C GLN A 99 -15.82 -8.89 -2.21
N PRO A 100 -16.23 -7.84 -2.93
CA PRO A 100 -17.02 -6.75 -2.36
C PRO A 100 -18.36 -7.29 -1.86
N LYS A 101 -18.72 -6.92 -0.62
CA LYS A 101 -19.97 -7.33 0.04
C LYS A 101 -20.72 -6.11 0.56
N LYS A 102 -20.41 -5.65 1.78
CA LYS A 102 -21.04 -4.46 2.39
C LYS A 102 -20.78 -3.20 1.56
N HIS A 103 -19.64 -3.10 0.93
CA HIS A 103 -19.27 -1.99 0.07
C HIS A 103 -20.32 -1.70 -1.00
N LEU A 104 -20.93 -2.76 -1.59
CA LEU A 104 -21.99 -2.61 -2.59
C LEU A 104 -23.29 -1.96 -2.05
N THR A 105 -23.51 -2.02 -0.75
CA THR A 105 -24.70 -1.44 -0.10
C THR A 105 -24.41 -0.10 0.58
N GLU A 106 -23.21 0.08 1.10
CA GLU A 106 -22.81 1.31 1.82
C GLU A 106 -22.31 2.40 0.86
N HIS A 107 -21.74 2.00 -0.28
CA HIS A 107 -21.19 2.88 -1.32
C HIS A 107 -21.70 2.48 -2.71
N PRO A 108 -23.00 2.66 -3.01
CA PRO A 108 -23.60 2.22 -4.27
C PRO A 108 -23.06 2.96 -5.50
N GLU A 109 -22.40 4.10 -5.32
CA GLU A 109 -21.72 4.87 -6.37
C GLU A 109 -20.42 4.23 -6.83
N VAL A 110 -19.88 3.24 -6.08
CA VAL A 110 -18.69 2.48 -6.46
C VAL A 110 -19.11 1.14 -7.03
N THR A 111 -18.67 0.87 -8.23
CA THR A 111 -18.94 -0.40 -8.93
C THR A 111 -17.67 -1.23 -9.09
N PHE A 112 -17.82 -2.51 -9.41
CA PHE A 112 -16.70 -3.43 -9.62
C PHE A 112 -16.90 -4.15 -10.97
N PRO A 113 -16.74 -3.42 -12.10
CA PRO A 113 -17.09 -3.94 -13.42
C PRO A 113 -16.12 -4.98 -13.96
N SER A 114 -14.93 -5.07 -13.42
CA SER A 114 -13.87 -5.93 -13.94
C SER A 114 -13.04 -6.59 -12.82
N LYS A 115 -12.24 -7.57 -13.24
CA LYS A 115 -11.25 -8.22 -12.41
C LYS A 115 -9.92 -8.26 -13.16
N GLU A 116 -8.83 -8.21 -12.39
CA GLU A 116 -7.47 -8.37 -12.89
C GLU A 116 -6.75 -9.48 -12.14
N SER A 117 -5.93 -10.25 -12.86
CA SER A 117 -5.05 -11.24 -12.23
C SER A 117 -3.81 -10.53 -11.70
N ILE A 118 -3.67 -10.53 -10.37
CA ILE A 118 -2.60 -9.81 -9.68
C ILE A 118 -1.62 -10.81 -9.06
N SER A 119 -0.32 -10.51 -9.15
CA SER A 119 0.71 -11.25 -8.44
C SER A 119 0.71 -10.85 -6.97
N VAL A 120 0.47 -11.81 -6.08
CA VAL A 120 0.60 -11.64 -4.63
C VAL A 120 1.95 -12.19 -4.18
N LYS A 121 2.65 -11.45 -3.32
CA LYS A 121 3.94 -11.82 -2.73
C LYS A 121 3.89 -11.72 -1.22
N ARG A 122 4.68 -12.57 -0.56
CA ARG A 122 5.01 -12.37 0.84
C ARG A 122 6.12 -11.32 0.93
N PHE A 123 5.95 -10.35 1.84
CA PHE A 123 6.97 -9.30 2.01
C PHE A 123 8.31 -9.86 2.47
N ASP A 124 8.31 -10.80 3.43
CA ASP A 124 9.54 -11.41 3.97
C ASP A 124 10.40 -12.03 2.85
N LYS A 125 9.79 -12.77 1.92
CA LYS A 125 10.49 -13.36 0.78
C LYS A 125 10.84 -12.35 -0.30
N PHE A 126 9.98 -11.36 -0.50
CA PHE A 126 10.22 -10.31 -1.49
C PHE A 126 11.41 -9.44 -1.08
N ALA A 127 11.46 -9.03 0.18
CA ALA A 127 12.52 -8.22 0.73
C ALA A 127 13.89 -8.90 0.68
N SER A 128 13.94 -10.20 1.04
CA SER A 128 15.20 -10.97 0.98
C SER A 128 15.79 -11.11 -0.42
N LYS A 129 14.97 -11.01 -1.47
CA LYS A 129 15.40 -11.09 -2.87
C LYS A 129 15.80 -9.75 -3.48
N ASN A 130 15.46 -8.64 -2.87
CA ASN A 130 15.62 -7.31 -3.43
C ASN A 130 16.61 -6.43 -2.66
N ASP A 131 17.39 -7.01 -1.74
CA ASP A 131 18.44 -6.33 -0.96
C ASP A 131 17.98 -4.98 -0.37
N PHE A 132 16.75 -4.94 0.15
CA PHE A 132 16.29 -3.74 0.82
C PHE A 132 17.07 -3.51 2.10
N LEU A 133 17.47 -2.27 2.32
CA LEU A 133 18.00 -1.81 3.60
C LEU A 133 16.85 -1.68 4.62
N LEU A 134 16.28 -2.82 5.00
CA LEU A 134 15.09 -2.90 5.84
C LEU A 134 15.29 -2.36 7.25
N ASP A 135 16.54 -2.24 7.70
CA ASP A 135 16.87 -1.66 8.99
C ASP A 135 16.52 -0.17 9.10
N GLU A 136 16.23 0.46 7.96
CA GLU A 136 15.85 1.86 7.88
C GLU A 136 14.33 2.08 7.78
N HIS A 137 13.52 1.01 7.64
CA HIS A 137 12.07 1.10 7.50
C HIS A 137 11.38 0.65 8.77
N ASN A 138 10.87 1.60 9.53
CA ASN A 138 10.16 1.34 10.79
C ASN A 138 8.69 1.77 10.81
N PHE A 139 8.18 2.26 9.68
CA PHE A 139 6.79 2.65 9.50
C PHE A 139 6.12 1.83 8.41
N LEU A 140 4.97 1.24 8.72
CA LEU A 140 4.15 0.45 7.80
C LEU A 140 2.78 1.10 7.64
N ASN A 141 2.46 1.53 6.43
CA ASN A 141 1.15 2.03 6.04
C ASN A 141 0.45 0.99 5.17
N ILE A 142 -0.75 0.55 5.54
CA ILE A 142 -1.51 -0.48 4.82
C ILE A 142 -2.91 0.04 4.53
N ASP A 143 -3.24 0.15 3.24
CA ASP A 143 -4.58 0.45 2.76
C ASP A 143 -4.89 -0.47 1.57
N VAL A 144 -5.41 -1.64 1.86
CA VAL A 144 -5.67 -2.71 0.88
C VAL A 144 -7.10 -3.22 0.89
N GLN A 145 -7.98 -2.40 1.43
CA GLN A 145 -9.43 -2.58 1.36
C GLN A 145 -9.91 -3.94 1.89
N GLY A 146 -9.49 -4.25 3.14
CA GLY A 146 -9.87 -5.43 3.91
C GLY A 146 -8.86 -6.57 3.89
N TYR A 147 -7.76 -6.48 3.14
CA TYR A 147 -6.73 -7.53 3.04
C TYR A 147 -5.54 -7.31 3.99
N GLU A 148 -5.63 -6.37 4.94
CA GLU A 148 -4.57 -5.91 5.84
C GLU A 148 -3.99 -7.06 6.68
N LEU A 149 -4.86 -7.94 7.20
CA LEU A 149 -4.41 -9.09 8.01
C LEU A 149 -3.50 -10.04 7.21
N GLU A 150 -3.80 -10.25 5.92
CA GLU A 150 -2.98 -11.11 5.07
C GLU A 150 -1.64 -10.43 4.73
N VAL A 151 -1.62 -9.11 4.58
CA VAL A 151 -0.38 -8.33 4.46
C VAL A 151 0.49 -8.53 5.70
N LEU A 152 -0.07 -8.31 6.90
CA LEU A 152 0.65 -8.48 8.16
C LEU A 152 1.25 -9.89 8.33
N LYS A 153 0.49 -10.93 7.99
CA LYS A 153 1.01 -12.32 7.98
C LYS A 153 2.18 -12.50 7.00
N GLY A 154 2.14 -11.80 5.87
CA GLY A 154 3.19 -11.84 4.85
C GLY A 154 4.45 -11.08 5.23
N MET A 155 4.37 -10.17 6.20
CA MET A 155 5.55 -9.45 6.72
C MET A 155 6.53 -10.39 7.44
N GLY A 156 6.02 -11.47 8.09
CA GLY A 156 6.84 -12.40 8.84
C GLY A 156 7.63 -11.70 9.95
N GLU A 157 8.91 -12.06 10.10
CA GLU A 157 9.82 -11.49 11.13
C GLU A 157 10.11 -9.99 10.92
N TYR A 158 9.78 -9.41 9.75
CA TYR A 158 9.96 -7.98 9.53
C TYR A 158 9.02 -7.11 10.36
N LEU A 159 7.91 -7.67 10.88
CA LEU A 159 7.04 -6.95 11.82
C LEU A 159 7.77 -6.53 13.09
N ASP A 160 8.76 -7.28 13.54
CA ASP A 160 9.53 -6.98 14.73
C ASP A 160 10.39 -5.71 14.59
N ARG A 161 10.57 -5.23 13.37
CA ARG A 161 11.32 -4.01 13.03
C ARG A 161 10.42 -2.78 12.84
N ILE A 162 9.10 -2.98 12.81
CA ILE A 162 8.13 -1.91 12.61
C ILE A 162 7.77 -1.30 13.96
N ASP A 163 8.05 -0.02 14.13
CA ASP A 163 7.67 0.74 15.31
C ASP A 163 6.23 1.25 15.25
N ILE A 164 5.75 1.58 14.05
CA ILE A 164 4.45 2.23 13.82
C ILE A 164 3.76 1.55 12.64
N ILE A 165 2.51 1.13 12.87
CA ILE A 165 1.61 0.60 11.84
C ILE A 165 0.38 1.49 11.77
N ILE A 166 0.02 1.92 10.55
CA ILE A 166 -1.27 2.48 10.24
C ILE A 166 -1.95 1.52 9.27
N ALA A 167 -3.16 1.09 9.60
CA ALA A 167 -3.97 0.22 8.75
C ALA A 167 -5.39 0.78 8.65
N GLU A 168 -5.94 0.81 7.46
CA GLU A 168 -7.31 1.25 7.17
C GLU A 168 -8.23 0.08 6.84
#